data_9aa1de23a5fa774f67c6f472f7e7088c
#
_entry.id   9aa1de23a5fa774f67c6f472f7e7088c
#
_cell.length_a   1.000
_cell.length_b   1.000
_cell.length_c   1.000
_cell.angle_alpha   90.00
_cell.angle_beta   90.00
_cell.angle_gamma   90.00
#
_symmetry.space_group_name_H-M   'P 1'
#
loop_
_entity.id
_entity.type
_entity.pdbx_description
1 polymer ?
#
loop_
_entity_poly.entity_id
_entity_poly.type
_entity_poly.pdbx_seq_one_letter_code
_entity_poly.pdbx_strand_id
1 'polypeptide(L)'
;SSRAARARSLRLLAFIRPHWRVVLLAAGGTILYGLTEPLVPFVLQPLVDGGFAEGDMRTVYGLTALLFFGFMLRGAASYTATCSMNWLAQQVVYTLRGRMFAQLLRLPMRYFDENSAGSIVSRFTYDALQLMAASTDAVAILLRETVTIIALTVFLFYLDWRMTLLLFVVAPVLAYIIVHVSKKLRTMARAMQEDMSGMNHVVDESLRGRAIVRIYNGQDYEYTRFERQAEAVRFHAVKSTKIAASASPVVEMTIIAALCTVIILFAWKARSAPAQMTTGVFVSFLGTMALLFPPIKRMGKLNEPIQRGLAAAQSIFDFLDAPTEPQPALPPVTLARGDIEFRDVRFSYPEQPVLERFNLHIRAGETVALIGESGSGKSTIAALLAGFYTPEAGAIYIDGHDLADVSLADRRRAIAFVSQDTVLFSTSIAANIAYADPAPDTAKVRLAAESANAAEFIGKLPHGYDEDLGPQGGRLSGGQKQRIAIARALYKDAPILILDEATSALDNHSEAKVQEAIERLRKNRTAIIIAHRLSTIRNADRIVVLEKGKIVESGSHAELLKRGGSYAKLLQQTPIT
;
A
#
# COMPACT_ATOMS: atom_id res chain seq x y z
N SER A 1 -15.22 -15.09 12.01
CA SER A 1 -15.15 -14.10 10.91
C SER A 1 -16.06 -12.87 11.09
N SER A 2 -17.30 -12.99 11.58
CA SER A 2 -18.22 -11.83 11.72
C SER A 2 -17.81 -10.84 12.83
N ARG A 3 -17.23 -11.29 13.94
CA ARG A 3 -16.76 -10.43 15.04
C ARG A 3 -15.55 -9.56 14.61
N ALA A 4 -14.64 -10.11 13.85
CA ALA A 4 -13.48 -9.39 13.34
C ALA A 4 -13.87 -8.31 12.30
N ALA A 5 -14.83 -8.60 11.41
CA ALA A 5 -15.38 -7.63 10.47
C ALA A 5 -16.09 -6.48 11.21
N ARG A 6 -16.85 -6.77 12.26
CA ARG A 6 -17.51 -5.78 13.12
C ARG A 6 -16.52 -4.89 13.89
N ALA A 7 -15.45 -5.44 14.41
CA ALA A 7 -14.40 -4.66 15.07
C ALA A 7 -13.69 -3.69 14.10
N ARG A 8 -13.47 -4.11 12.86
CA ARG A 8 -12.84 -3.28 11.80
C ARG A 8 -13.77 -2.15 11.32
N SER A 9 -15.06 -2.43 11.14
CA SER A 9 -16.03 -1.39 10.79
C SER A 9 -16.16 -0.33 11.90
N LEU A 10 -16.09 -0.73 13.17
CA LEU A 10 -16.06 0.20 14.31
C LEU A 10 -14.79 1.08 14.32
N ARG A 11 -13.63 0.53 13.92
CA ARG A 11 -12.39 1.32 13.76
C ARG A 11 -12.51 2.36 12.64
N LEU A 12 -13.13 2.02 11.51
CA LEU A 12 -13.40 2.98 10.44
C LEU A 12 -14.33 4.10 10.90
N LEU A 13 -15.35 3.79 11.70
CA LEU A 13 -16.24 4.79 12.29
C LEU A 13 -15.50 5.78 13.20
N ALA A 14 -14.42 5.35 13.86
CA ALA A 14 -13.60 6.25 14.67
C ALA A 14 -12.92 7.35 13.84
N PHE A 15 -12.60 7.09 12.57
CA PHE A 15 -12.05 8.11 11.65
C PHE A 15 -13.13 9.06 11.11
N ILE A 16 -14.37 8.62 11.05
CA ILE A 16 -15.50 9.39 10.56
C ILE A 16 -16.08 10.28 11.66
N ARG A 17 -16.05 9.83 12.93
CA ARG A 17 -16.62 10.51 14.10
C ARG A 17 -16.27 11.99 14.25
N PRO A 18 -15.01 12.44 14.04
CA PRO A 18 -14.67 13.85 14.14
C PRO A 18 -15.43 14.73 13.14
N HIS A 19 -15.88 14.17 12.02
CA HIS A 19 -16.51 14.88 10.89
C HIS A 19 -18.04 14.67 10.85
N TRP A 20 -18.69 14.45 12.00
CA TRP A 20 -20.11 14.13 12.12
C TRP A 20 -21.04 15.15 11.42
N ARG A 21 -20.64 16.44 11.36
CA ARG A 21 -21.41 17.49 10.67
C ARG A 21 -21.49 17.23 9.16
N VAL A 22 -20.39 16.82 8.57
CA VAL A 22 -20.32 16.48 7.14
C VAL A 22 -21.11 15.20 6.87
N VAL A 23 -21.07 14.24 7.78
CA VAL A 23 -21.89 13.00 7.71
C VAL A 23 -23.37 13.34 7.71
N LEU A 24 -23.81 14.25 8.59
CA LEU A 24 -25.21 14.69 8.63
C LEU A 24 -25.64 15.42 7.35
N LEU A 25 -24.76 16.26 6.79
CA LEU A 25 -25.03 16.92 5.50
C LEU A 25 -25.14 15.91 4.36
N ALA A 26 -24.21 14.95 4.30
CA ALA A 26 -24.24 13.88 3.30
C ALA A 26 -25.50 13.01 3.42
N ALA A 27 -25.84 12.58 4.64
CA ALA A 27 -27.02 11.77 4.91
C ALA A 27 -28.31 12.56 4.62
N GLY A 28 -28.42 13.80 5.10
CA GLY A 28 -29.58 14.67 4.85
C GLY A 28 -29.81 14.93 3.37
N GLY A 29 -28.74 15.27 2.62
CA GLY A 29 -28.81 15.44 1.18
C GLY A 29 -29.25 14.15 0.45
N THR A 30 -28.69 13.00 0.87
CA THR A 30 -29.04 11.69 0.30
C THR A 30 -30.50 11.30 0.58
N ILE A 31 -30.96 11.53 1.80
CA ILE A 31 -32.36 11.28 2.19
C ILE A 31 -33.29 12.18 1.40
N LEU A 32 -33.01 13.48 1.35
CA LEU A 32 -33.81 14.45 0.61
C LEU A 32 -33.87 14.08 -0.88
N TYR A 33 -32.75 13.69 -1.48
CA TYR A 33 -32.71 13.20 -2.85
C TYR A 33 -33.66 12.00 -3.07
N GLY A 34 -33.59 10.98 -2.19
CA GLY A 34 -34.43 9.79 -2.29
C GLY A 34 -35.93 10.09 -2.10
N LEU A 35 -36.26 11.01 -1.19
CA LEU A 35 -37.65 11.44 -0.94
C LEU A 35 -38.25 12.23 -2.10
N THR A 36 -37.46 12.85 -2.95
CA THR A 36 -37.93 13.58 -4.14
C THR A 36 -38.16 12.68 -5.35
N GLU A 37 -37.81 11.39 -5.31
CA GLU A 37 -38.03 10.46 -6.43
C GLU A 37 -39.49 10.29 -6.82
N PRO A 38 -40.47 10.17 -5.89
CA PRO A 38 -41.90 10.08 -6.23
C PRO A 38 -42.50 11.35 -6.79
N LEU A 39 -41.78 12.47 -6.83
CA LEU A 39 -42.31 13.78 -7.25
C LEU A 39 -42.89 13.76 -8.67
N VAL A 40 -42.25 13.07 -9.61
CA VAL A 40 -42.71 12.98 -11.01
C VAL A 40 -44.05 12.23 -11.08
N PRO A 41 -44.13 10.98 -10.58
CA PRO A 41 -45.43 10.29 -10.58
C PRO A 41 -46.51 11.02 -9.76
N PHE A 42 -46.16 11.66 -8.64
CA PHE A 42 -47.07 12.44 -7.84
C PHE A 42 -47.71 13.58 -8.62
N VAL A 43 -46.94 14.29 -9.43
CA VAL A 43 -47.43 15.39 -10.25
C VAL A 43 -48.18 14.90 -11.50
N LEU A 44 -47.81 13.72 -12.04
CA LEU A 44 -48.46 13.15 -13.24
C LEU A 44 -49.93 12.85 -13.01
N GLN A 45 -50.36 12.38 -11.84
CA GLN A 45 -51.73 12.06 -11.55
C GLN A 45 -52.66 13.28 -11.70
N PRO A 46 -52.52 14.37 -10.93
CA PRO A 46 -53.40 15.54 -11.06
C PRO A 46 -53.20 16.30 -12.38
N LEU A 47 -52.02 16.19 -13.00
CA LEU A 47 -51.78 16.80 -14.32
C LEU A 47 -52.61 16.14 -15.42
N VAL A 48 -52.74 14.81 -15.39
CA VAL A 48 -53.53 14.06 -16.38
C VAL A 48 -54.99 14.20 -16.09
N ASP A 49 -55.41 14.07 -14.83
CA ASP A 49 -56.84 14.06 -14.45
C ASP A 49 -57.46 15.47 -14.48
N GLY A 50 -56.82 16.46 -13.86
CA GLY A 50 -57.39 17.83 -13.78
C GLY A 50 -56.83 18.75 -14.86
N GLY A 51 -55.51 18.72 -15.10
CA GLY A 51 -54.89 19.65 -16.05
C GLY A 51 -55.28 19.41 -17.49
N PHE A 52 -55.09 18.19 -17.99
CA PHE A 52 -55.37 17.87 -19.40
C PHE A 52 -56.80 17.40 -19.65
N ALA A 53 -57.40 16.62 -18.75
CA ALA A 53 -58.76 16.12 -18.96
C ALA A 53 -59.80 17.19 -18.72
N GLU A 54 -59.63 18.07 -17.73
CA GLU A 54 -60.59 19.15 -17.40
C GLU A 54 -60.20 20.51 -18.00
N GLY A 55 -58.94 20.63 -18.54
CA GLY A 55 -58.45 21.87 -19.14
C GLY A 55 -58.08 22.98 -18.15
N ASP A 56 -57.82 22.64 -16.87
CA ASP A 56 -57.49 23.62 -15.84
C ASP A 56 -56.03 24.08 -15.95
N MET A 57 -55.80 25.17 -16.66
CA MET A 57 -54.48 25.78 -16.85
C MET A 57 -53.84 26.27 -15.56
N ARG A 58 -54.59 26.59 -14.52
CA ARG A 58 -54.05 27.01 -13.22
C ARG A 58 -53.34 25.82 -12.54
N THR A 59 -53.98 24.65 -12.57
CA THR A 59 -53.38 23.39 -12.12
C THR A 59 -52.12 23.03 -12.91
N VAL A 60 -52.14 23.18 -14.23
CA VAL A 60 -50.96 22.94 -15.10
C VAL A 60 -49.77 23.82 -14.70
N TYR A 61 -49.97 25.14 -14.55
CA TYR A 61 -48.90 26.06 -14.17
C TYR A 61 -48.36 25.76 -12.75
N GLY A 62 -49.24 25.49 -11.79
CA GLY A 62 -48.83 25.17 -10.41
C GLY A 62 -48.00 23.89 -10.32
N LEU A 63 -48.45 22.83 -10.99
CA LEU A 63 -47.76 21.54 -11.00
C LEU A 63 -46.40 21.59 -11.76
N THR A 64 -46.35 22.35 -12.85
CA THR A 64 -45.11 22.57 -13.60
C THR A 64 -44.09 23.36 -12.77
N ALA A 65 -44.52 24.38 -12.04
CA ALA A 65 -43.68 25.12 -11.12
C ALA A 65 -43.19 24.21 -9.97
N LEU A 66 -44.05 23.36 -9.40
CA LEU A 66 -43.70 22.38 -8.37
C LEU A 66 -42.63 21.40 -8.87
N LEU A 67 -42.74 20.91 -10.10
CA LEU A 67 -41.71 20.08 -10.74
C LEU A 67 -40.38 20.82 -10.85
N PHE A 68 -40.42 22.04 -11.39
CA PHE A 68 -39.19 22.82 -11.59
C PHE A 68 -38.43 23.07 -10.26
N PHE A 69 -39.12 23.57 -9.25
CA PHE A 69 -38.51 23.82 -7.94
C PHE A 69 -38.14 22.53 -7.20
N GLY A 70 -38.94 21.47 -7.36
CA GLY A 70 -38.63 20.15 -6.81
C GLY A 70 -37.35 19.56 -7.42
N PHE A 71 -37.12 19.70 -8.74
CA PHE A 71 -35.88 19.27 -9.39
C PHE A 71 -34.69 20.17 -9.05
N MET A 72 -34.88 21.48 -8.85
CA MET A 72 -33.86 22.34 -8.28
C MET A 72 -33.41 21.87 -6.88
N LEU A 73 -34.37 21.59 -6.00
CA LEU A 73 -34.12 21.08 -4.66
C LEU A 73 -33.39 19.72 -4.71
N ARG A 74 -33.86 18.83 -5.58
CA ARG A 74 -33.22 17.53 -5.83
C ARG A 74 -31.80 17.67 -6.33
N GLY A 75 -31.53 18.60 -7.25
CA GLY A 75 -30.18 18.91 -7.76
C GLY A 75 -29.25 19.41 -6.66
N ALA A 76 -29.72 20.36 -5.84
CA ALA A 76 -28.97 20.88 -4.69
C ALA A 76 -28.70 19.78 -3.66
N ALA A 77 -29.68 18.93 -3.36
CA ALA A 77 -29.54 17.79 -2.44
C ALA A 77 -28.53 16.77 -2.96
N SER A 78 -28.56 16.44 -4.25
CA SER A 78 -27.61 15.54 -4.90
C SER A 78 -26.18 16.10 -4.87
N TYR A 79 -26.02 17.39 -5.17
CA TYR A 79 -24.74 18.07 -5.13
C TYR A 79 -24.13 18.05 -3.73
N THR A 80 -24.90 18.49 -2.72
CA THR A 80 -24.43 18.53 -1.33
C THR A 80 -24.10 17.13 -0.81
N ALA A 81 -24.91 16.13 -1.09
CA ALA A 81 -24.67 14.74 -0.72
C ALA A 81 -23.38 14.21 -1.33
N THR A 82 -23.21 14.36 -2.65
CA THR A 82 -22.05 13.85 -3.38
C THR A 82 -20.76 14.52 -2.96
N CYS A 83 -20.76 15.87 -2.87
CA CYS A 83 -19.58 16.63 -2.46
C CYS A 83 -19.17 16.30 -1.01
N SER A 84 -20.14 16.25 -0.09
CA SER A 84 -19.88 15.95 1.33
C SER A 84 -19.35 14.53 1.50
N MET A 85 -19.92 13.54 0.81
CA MET A 85 -19.51 12.15 0.89
C MET A 85 -18.09 11.96 0.32
N ASN A 86 -17.80 12.57 -0.82
CA ASN A 86 -16.47 12.49 -1.44
C ASN A 86 -15.41 13.19 -0.59
N TRP A 87 -15.73 14.37 -0.03
CA TRP A 87 -14.83 15.06 0.89
C TRP A 87 -14.51 14.18 2.11
N LEU A 88 -15.54 13.57 2.72
CA LEU A 88 -15.38 12.69 3.88
C LEU A 88 -14.45 11.51 3.56
N ALA A 89 -14.63 10.87 2.41
CA ALA A 89 -13.80 9.76 1.97
C ALA A 89 -12.35 10.17 1.77
N GLN A 90 -12.10 11.28 1.09
CA GLN A 90 -10.75 11.80 0.89
C GLN A 90 -10.07 12.15 2.22
N GLN A 91 -10.82 12.69 3.18
CA GLN A 91 -10.30 13.00 4.51
C GLN A 91 -9.91 11.75 5.30
N VAL A 92 -10.72 10.69 5.21
CA VAL A 92 -10.40 9.38 5.82
C VAL A 92 -9.14 8.79 5.19
N VAL A 93 -9.04 8.77 3.86
CA VAL A 93 -7.86 8.27 3.14
C VAL A 93 -6.61 9.08 3.47
N TYR A 94 -6.70 10.40 3.49
CA TYR A 94 -5.61 11.28 3.89
C TYR A 94 -5.07 10.92 5.28
N THR A 95 -5.97 10.79 6.26
CA THR A 95 -5.60 10.45 7.65
C THR A 95 -5.00 9.05 7.74
N LEU A 96 -5.56 8.06 7.02
CA LEU A 96 -5.05 6.69 6.98
C LEU A 96 -3.65 6.63 6.36
N ARG A 97 -3.43 7.29 5.21
CA ARG A 97 -2.11 7.36 4.57
C ARG A 97 -1.06 7.99 5.48
N GLY A 98 -1.41 9.05 6.20
CA GLY A 98 -0.52 9.67 7.17
C GLY A 98 -0.13 8.70 8.30
N ARG A 99 -1.11 7.97 8.88
CA ARG A 99 -0.84 6.95 9.91
C ARG A 99 -0.04 5.76 9.36
N MET A 100 -0.36 5.31 8.15
CA MET A 100 0.38 4.23 7.49
C MET A 100 1.84 4.64 7.25
N PHE A 101 2.09 5.87 6.81
CA PHE A 101 3.45 6.35 6.61
C PHE A 101 4.22 6.48 7.92
N ALA A 102 3.59 6.99 8.98
CA ALA A 102 4.18 7.04 10.31
C ALA A 102 4.50 5.63 10.85
N GLN A 103 3.63 4.64 10.57
CA GLN A 103 3.85 3.24 10.92
C GLN A 103 5.01 2.64 10.12
N LEU A 104 5.06 2.89 8.81
CA LEU A 104 6.13 2.42 7.91
C LEU A 104 7.53 2.78 8.44
N LEU A 105 7.69 3.99 8.93
CA LEU A 105 8.97 4.49 9.47
C LEU A 105 9.36 3.85 10.82
N ARG A 106 8.44 3.13 11.47
CA ARG A 106 8.65 2.47 12.77
C ARG A 106 8.69 0.95 12.68
N LEU A 107 8.46 0.38 11.50
CA LEU A 107 8.48 -1.06 11.31
C LEU A 107 9.90 -1.61 11.40
N PRO A 108 10.10 -2.80 12.01
CA PRO A 108 11.40 -3.44 12.07
C PRO A 108 11.84 -3.95 10.68
N MET A 109 13.15 -4.08 10.47
CA MET A 109 13.72 -4.58 9.19
C MET A 109 13.14 -5.93 8.78
N ARG A 110 12.89 -6.82 9.75
CA ARG A 110 12.26 -8.12 9.51
C ARG A 110 10.97 -8.03 8.71
N TYR A 111 10.17 -6.98 8.94
CA TYR A 111 8.92 -6.76 8.18
C TYR A 111 9.18 -6.56 6.68
N PHE A 112 10.27 -5.86 6.34
CA PHE A 112 10.65 -5.60 4.95
C PHE A 112 11.28 -6.83 4.28
N ASP A 113 11.89 -7.74 5.05
CA ASP A 113 12.39 -9.01 4.53
C ASP A 113 11.23 -9.95 4.14
N GLU A 114 10.15 -9.94 4.93
CA GLU A 114 8.97 -10.78 4.72
C GLU A 114 7.98 -10.19 3.69
N ASN A 115 8.04 -8.88 3.42
CA ASN A 115 7.10 -8.19 2.54
C ASN A 115 7.82 -7.44 1.42
N SER A 116 7.42 -7.68 0.18
CA SER A 116 7.98 -6.96 -0.96
C SER A 116 7.60 -5.47 -0.97
N ALA A 117 8.50 -4.62 -1.45
CA ALA A 117 8.24 -3.18 -1.59
C ALA A 117 6.98 -2.89 -2.43
N GLY A 118 6.74 -3.66 -3.50
CA GLY A 118 5.54 -3.55 -4.33
C GLY A 118 4.25 -3.83 -3.56
N SER A 119 4.25 -4.84 -2.67
CA SER A 119 3.11 -5.14 -1.80
C SER A 119 2.80 -3.99 -0.85
N ILE A 120 3.84 -3.40 -0.25
CA ILE A 120 3.69 -2.25 0.65
C ILE A 120 3.14 -1.03 -0.10
N VAL A 121 3.70 -0.69 -1.26
CA VAL A 121 3.23 0.43 -2.10
C VAL A 121 1.78 0.21 -2.54
N SER A 122 1.39 -1.03 -2.88
CA SER A 122 0.01 -1.36 -3.24
C SER A 122 -0.99 -1.04 -2.12
N ARG A 123 -0.62 -1.22 -0.86
CA ARG A 123 -1.49 -0.86 0.29
C ARG A 123 -1.75 0.65 0.37
N PHE A 124 -0.74 1.48 0.08
CA PHE A 124 -0.89 2.94 0.07
C PHE A 124 -1.70 3.47 -1.10
N THR A 125 -1.65 2.78 -2.24
CA THR A 125 -2.28 3.21 -3.49
C THR A 125 -3.61 2.51 -3.71
N TYR A 126 -3.55 1.22 -4.00
CA TYR A 126 -4.72 0.44 -4.41
C TYR A 126 -5.69 0.16 -3.26
N ASP A 127 -5.21 -0.38 -2.12
CA ASP A 127 -6.10 -0.71 -1.00
C ASP A 127 -6.77 0.53 -0.41
N ALA A 128 -6.03 1.65 -0.31
CA ALA A 128 -6.60 2.92 0.14
C ALA A 128 -7.73 3.42 -0.78
N LEU A 129 -7.57 3.29 -2.11
CA LEU A 129 -8.61 3.64 -3.08
C LEU A 129 -9.82 2.69 -3.02
N GLN A 130 -9.60 1.39 -2.87
CA GLN A 130 -10.68 0.41 -2.72
C GLN A 130 -11.49 0.65 -1.45
N LEU A 131 -10.82 0.96 -0.35
CA LEU A 131 -11.47 1.33 0.90
C LEU A 131 -12.31 2.60 0.75
N MET A 132 -11.78 3.61 0.04
CA MET A 132 -12.51 4.84 -0.27
C MET A 132 -13.79 4.54 -1.07
N ALA A 133 -13.66 3.85 -2.21
CA ALA A 133 -14.78 3.49 -3.06
C ALA A 133 -15.87 2.71 -2.31
N ALA A 134 -15.49 1.75 -1.47
CA ALA A 134 -16.44 1.00 -0.65
C ALA A 134 -17.12 1.87 0.42
N SER A 135 -16.37 2.78 1.04
CA SER A 135 -16.90 3.63 2.12
C SER A 135 -17.82 4.73 1.62
N THR A 136 -17.58 5.26 0.40
CA THR A 136 -18.43 6.30 -0.20
C THR A 136 -19.54 5.72 -1.06
N ASP A 137 -19.18 4.95 -2.09
CA ASP A 137 -20.13 4.53 -3.10
C ASP A 137 -21.11 3.50 -2.53
N ALA A 138 -20.61 2.50 -1.79
CA ALA A 138 -21.48 1.47 -1.23
C ALA A 138 -22.43 2.02 -0.16
N VAL A 139 -21.94 2.88 0.74
CA VAL A 139 -22.79 3.48 1.79
C VAL A 139 -23.75 4.49 1.21
N ALA A 140 -23.32 5.35 0.26
CA ALA A 140 -24.18 6.31 -0.40
C ALA A 140 -25.28 5.62 -1.22
N ILE A 141 -24.94 4.59 -1.99
CA ILE A 141 -25.90 3.80 -2.75
C ILE A 141 -26.88 3.10 -1.79
N LEU A 142 -26.38 2.45 -0.74
CA LEU A 142 -27.24 1.76 0.23
C LEU A 142 -28.26 2.71 0.85
N LEU A 143 -27.83 3.86 1.35
CA LEU A 143 -28.71 4.83 1.98
C LEU A 143 -29.69 5.43 0.96
N ARG A 144 -29.18 5.88 -0.19
CA ARG A 144 -29.98 6.50 -1.24
C ARG A 144 -31.02 5.55 -1.80
N GLU A 145 -30.62 4.36 -2.23
CA GLU A 145 -31.53 3.42 -2.87
C GLU A 145 -32.54 2.84 -1.86
N THR A 146 -32.15 2.67 -0.59
CA THR A 146 -33.10 2.27 0.46
C THR A 146 -34.19 3.32 0.67
N VAL A 147 -33.81 4.60 0.81
CA VAL A 147 -34.80 5.69 0.96
C VAL A 147 -35.68 5.80 -0.29
N THR A 148 -35.11 5.73 -1.47
CA THR A 148 -35.84 5.76 -2.74
C THR A 148 -36.85 4.62 -2.85
N ILE A 149 -36.43 3.37 -2.55
CA ILE A 149 -37.35 2.21 -2.57
C ILE A 149 -38.48 2.39 -1.57
N ILE A 150 -38.19 2.84 -0.35
CA ILE A 150 -39.21 3.09 0.67
C ILE A 150 -40.18 4.17 0.20
N ALA A 151 -39.67 5.31 -0.30
CA ALA A 151 -40.51 6.43 -0.75
C ALA A 151 -41.43 6.02 -1.91
N LEU A 152 -40.88 5.34 -2.93
CA LEU A 152 -41.67 4.84 -4.06
C LEU A 152 -42.67 3.76 -3.63
N THR A 153 -42.31 2.87 -2.73
CA THR A 153 -43.19 1.82 -2.21
C THR A 153 -44.35 2.43 -1.41
N VAL A 154 -44.07 3.38 -0.52
CA VAL A 154 -45.12 4.11 0.23
C VAL A 154 -46.04 4.84 -0.73
N PHE A 155 -45.52 5.46 -1.77
CA PHE A 155 -46.33 6.15 -2.77
C PHE A 155 -47.21 5.18 -3.59
N LEU A 156 -46.71 3.97 -3.94
CA LEU A 156 -47.51 2.92 -4.56
C LEU A 156 -48.66 2.46 -3.65
N PHE A 157 -48.43 2.29 -2.34
CA PHE A 157 -49.47 1.96 -1.36
C PHE A 157 -50.51 3.07 -1.24
N TYR A 158 -50.08 4.32 -1.36
CA TYR A 158 -50.99 5.47 -1.37
C TYR A 158 -51.92 5.47 -2.61
N LEU A 159 -51.38 5.11 -3.78
CA LEU A 159 -52.17 5.05 -5.02
C LEU A 159 -53.18 3.88 -5.01
N ASP A 160 -52.72 2.67 -4.75
CA ASP A 160 -53.59 1.49 -4.60
C ASP A 160 -52.85 0.36 -3.83
N TRP A 161 -53.27 0.11 -2.59
CA TRP A 161 -52.64 -0.89 -1.75
C TRP A 161 -52.84 -2.33 -2.26
N ARG A 162 -53.97 -2.64 -2.93
CA ARG A 162 -54.26 -4.00 -3.44
C ARG A 162 -53.37 -4.35 -4.63
N MET A 163 -53.19 -3.41 -5.55
CA MET A 163 -52.28 -3.57 -6.68
C MET A 163 -50.81 -3.66 -6.23
N THR A 164 -50.44 -2.88 -5.21
CA THR A 164 -49.09 -2.90 -4.63
C THR A 164 -48.79 -4.24 -3.97
N LEU A 165 -49.70 -4.86 -3.24
CA LEU A 165 -49.53 -6.19 -2.66
C LEU A 165 -49.22 -7.26 -3.72
N LEU A 166 -49.78 -7.15 -4.90
CA LEU A 166 -49.55 -8.05 -6.02
C LEU A 166 -48.07 -7.96 -6.51
N LEU A 167 -47.49 -6.77 -6.48
CA LEU A 167 -46.08 -6.57 -6.79
C LEU A 167 -45.15 -7.30 -5.80
N PHE A 168 -45.53 -7.41 -4.54
CA PHE A 168 -44.77 -8.15 -3.53
C PHE A 168 -44.73 -9.66 -3.80
N VAL A 169 -45.61 -10.22 -4.61
CA VAL A 169 -45.52 -11.62 -5.06
C VAL A 169 -44.43 -11.80 -6.11
N VAL A 170 -44.14 -10.75 -6.88
CA VAL A 170 -43.06 -10.78 -7.90
C VAL A 170 -41.68 -10.59 -7.27
N ALA A 171 -41.59 -9.85 -6.17
CA ALA A 171 -40.32 -9.52 -5.51
C ALA A 171 -39.49 -10.76 -5.08
N PRO A 172 -40.04 -11.83 -4.48
CA PRO A 172 -39.29 -13.05 -4.17
C PRO A 172 -38.72 -13.76 -5.41
N VAL A 173 -39.46 -13.75 -6.52
CA VAL A 173 -39.02 -14.34 -7.79
C VAL A 173 -37.76 -13.59 -8.31
N LEU A 174 -37.83 -12.26 -8.32
CA LEU A 174 -36.69 -11.42 -8.71
C LEU A 174 -35.50 -11.62 -7.77
N ALA A 175 -35.75 -11.66 -6.45
CA ALA A 175 -34.70 -11.91 -5.47
C ALA A 175 -34.00 -13.27 -5.69
N TYR A 176 -34.78 -14.31 -5.94
CA TYR A 176 -34.24 -15.65 -6.25
C TYR A 176 -33.34 -15.64 -7.49
N ILE A 177 -33.80 -15.02 -8.59
CA ILE A 177 -33.03 -14.89 -9.83
C ILE A 177 -31.70 -14.15 -9.56
N ILE A 178 -31.77 -12.99 -8.90
CA ILE A 178 -30.60 -12.17 -8.60
C ILE A 178 -29.59 -12.93 -7.74
N VAL A 179 -30.03 -13.61 -6.68
CA VAL A 179 -29.16 -14.38 -5.78
C VAL A 179 -28.49 -15.54 -6.53
N HIS A 180 -29.26 -16.28 -7.35
CA HIS A 180 -28.73 -17.43 -8.09
C HIS A 180 -27.68 -17.01 -9.12
N VAL A 181 -27.94 -15.96 -9.90
CA VAL A 181 -27.01 -15.40 -10.88
C VAL A 181 -25.76 -14.85 -10.20
N SER A 182 -25.94 -14.08 -9.10
CA SER A 182 -24.81 -13.51 -8.34
C SER A 182 -23.88 -14.60 -7.80
N LYS A 183 -24.43 -15.73 -7.31
CA LYS A 183 -23.63 -16.87 -6.85
C LYS A 183 -22.79 -17.47 -7.97
N LYS A 184 -23.36 -17.63 -9.16
CA LYS A 184 -22.67 -18.19 -10.33
C LYS A 184 -21.59 -17.22 -10.87
N LEU A 185 -21.89 -15.91 -10.91
CA LEU A 185 -20.92 -14.88 -11.29
C LEU A 185 -19.73 -14.83 -10.33
N ARG A 186 -19.96 -14.96 -9.01
CA ARG A 186 -18.88 -14.98 -8.01
C ARG A 186 -17.92 -16.16 -8.23
N THR A 187 -18.41 -17.33 -8.59
CA THR A 187 -17.56 -18.49 -8.90
C THR A 187 -16.68 -18.23 -10.13
N MET A 188 -17.27 -17.63 -11.17
CA MET A 188 -16.52 -17.27 -12.38
C MET A 188 -15.49 -16.18 -12.13
N ALA A 189 -15.82 -15.17 -11.30
CA ALA A 189 -14.89 -14.10 -10.94
C ALA A 189 -13.66 -14.62 -10.19
N ARG A 190 -13.82 -15.63 -9.31
CA ARG A 190 -12.70 -16.28 -8.62
C ARG A 190 -11.78 -17.01 -9.59
N ALA A 191 -12.36 -17.83 -10.48
CA ALA A 191 -11.59 -18.54 -11.48
C ALA A 191 -10.81 -17.57 -12.39
N MET A 192 -11.45 -16.50 -12.84
CA MET A 192 -10.78 -15.45 -13.63
C MET A 192 -9.64 -14.76 -12.85
N GLN A 193 -9.77 -14.58 -11.54
CA GLN A 193 -8.72 -14.01 -10.69
C GLN A 193 -7.51 -14.95 -10.58
N GLU A 194 -7.73 -16.24 -10.46
CA GLU A 194 -6.67 -17.26 -10.43
C GLU A 194 -5.91 -17.29 -11.76
N ASP A 195 -6.62 -17.30 -12.91
CA ASP A 195 -6.01 -17.25 -14.23
C ASP A 195 -5.23 -15.95 -14.46
N MET A 196 -5.78 -14.80 -14.01
CA MET A 196 -5.10 -13.50 -14.10
C MET A 196 -3.80 -13.48 -13.27
N SER A 197 -3.81 -14.13 -12.10
CA SER A 197 -2.61 -14.29 -11.29
C SER A 197 -1.56 -15.12 -12.02
N GLY A 198 -1.97 -16.23 -12.68
CA GLY A 198 -1.09 -17.05 -13.51
C GLY A 198 -0.49 -16.26 -14.69
N MET A 199 -1.32 -15.46 -15.37
CA MET A 199 -0.85 -14.59 -16.45
C MET A 199 0.17 -13.55 -15.97
N ASN A 200 -0.10 -12.89 -14.85
CA ASN A 200 0.82 -11.91 -14.25
C ASN A 200 2.15 -12.56 -13.85
N HIS A 201 2.12 -13.80 -13.34
CA HIS A 201 3.33 -14.55 -13.00
C HIS A 201 4.22 -14.78 -14.25
N VAL A 202 3.63 -15.20 -15.36
CA VAL A 202 4.38 -15.39 -16.63
C VAL A 202 5.00 -14.08 -17.10
N VAL A 203 4.28 -12.95 -17.01
CA VAL A 203 4.79 -11.62 -17.38
C VAL A 203 5.96 -11.20 -16.48
N ASP A 204 5.83 -11.35 -15.15
CA ASP A 204 6.89 -10.99 -14.20
C ASP A 204 8.16 -11.84 -14.42
N GLU A 205 8.00 -13.15 -14.61
CA GLU A 205 9.09 -14.08 -14.89
C GLU A 205 9.82 -13.71 -16.20
N SER A 206 9.07 -13.45 -17.28
CA SER A 206 9.62 -13.02 -18.57
C SER A 206 10.36 -11.68 -18.50
N LEU A 207 9.83 -10.74 -17.70
CA LEU A 207 10.50 -9.43 -17.47
C LEU A 207 11.82 -9.59 -16.69
N ARG A 208 11.84 -10.41 -15.66
CA ARG A 208 13.06 -10.70 -14.89
C ARG A 208 14.06 -11.49 -15.74
N GLY A 209 13.59 -12.47 -16.47
CA GLY A 209 14.39 -13.32 -17.36
C GLY A 209 14.66 -12.73 -18.76
N ARG A 210 14.37 -11.44 -19.03
CA ARG A 210 14.41 -10.83 -20.37
C ARG A 210 15.71 -11.07 -21.15
N ALA A 211 16.85 -11.10 -20.48
CA ALA A 211 18.16 -11.36 -21.10
C ALA A 211 18.27 -12.83 -21.53
N ILE A 212 17.81 -13.75 -20.67
CA ILE A 212 17.80 -15.19 -20.93
C ILE A 212 16.87 -15.49 -22.11
N VAL A 213 15.64 -14.96 -22.09
CA VAL A 213 14.67 -15.13 -23.18
C VAL A 213 15.27 -14.70 -24.52
N ARG A 214 16.03 -13.59 -24.55
CA ARG A 214 16.67 -13.11 -25.79
C ARG A 214 17.85 -13.95 -26.22
N ILE A 215 18.76 -14.32 -25.30
CA ILE A 215 19.97 -15.11 -25.62
C ILE A 215 19.61 -16.51 -26.12
N TYR A 216 18.57 -17.12 -25.54
CA TYR A 216 18.13 -18.47 -25.91
C TYR A 216 17.06 -18.50 -27.01
N ASN A 217 16.71 -17.33 -27.61
CA ASN A 217 15.63 -17.18 -28.59
C ASN A 217 14.30 -17.79 -28.12
N GLY A 218 14.00 -17.63 -26.81
CA GLY A 218 12.85 -18.22 -26.15
C GLY A 218 11.54 -17.43 -26.33
N GLN A 219 11.46 -16.47 -27.27
CA GLN A 219 10.30 -15.59 -27.44
C GLN A 219 9.02 -16.35 -27.72
N ASP A 220 9.07 -17.32 -28.66
CA ASP A 220 7.90 -18.11 -29.04
C ASP A 220 7.44 -19.05 -27.91
N TYR A 221 8.37 -19.55 -27.11
CA TYR A 221 8.08 -20.36 -25.94
C TYR A 221 7.33 -19.55 -24.88
N GLU A 222 7.84 -18.38 -24.52
CA GLU A 222 7.20 -17.50 -23.53
C GLU A 222 5.88 -16.93 -24.05
N TYR A 223 5.78 -16.62 -25.36
CA TYR A 223 4.53 -16.21 -25.98
C TYR A 223 3.46 -17.31 -25.87
N THR A 224 3.81 -18.56 -26.14
CA THR A 224 2.88 -19.71 -26.01
C THR A 224 2.44 -19.92 -24.56
N ARG A 225 3.33 -19.74 -23.58
CA ARG A 225 2.99 -19.77 -22.15
C ARG A 225 1.98 -18.67 -21.79
N PHE A 226 2.26 -17.45 -22.23
CA PHE A 226 1.38 -16.31 -22.02
C PHE A 226 0.02 -16.50 -22.68
N GLU A 227 0.00 -16.91 -23.97
CA GLU A 227 -1.23 -17.13 -24.73
C GLU A 227 -2.15 -18.15 -24.07
N ARG A 228 -1.61 -19.22 -23.51
CA ARG A 228 -2.39 -20.23 -22.77
C ARG A 228 -3.09 -19.64 -21.54
N GLN A 229 -2.41 -18.82 -20.77
CA GLN A 229 -2.99 -18.14 -19.61
C GLN A 229 -4.01 -17.06 -20.03
N ALA A 230 -3.67 -16.27 -21.04
CA ALA A 230 -4.55 -15.24 -21.60
C ALA A 230 -5.85 -15.85 -22.16
N GLU A 231 -5.77 -17.03 -22.80
CA GLU A 231 -6.94 -17.75 -23.29
C GLU A 231 -7.84 -18.24 -22.14
N ALA A 232 -7.28 -18.71 -21.04
CA ALA A 232 -8.04 -19.10 -19.85
C ALA A 232 -8.79 -17.88 -19.26
N VAL A 233 -8.12 -16.74 -19.13
CA VAL A 233 -8.74 -15.47 -18.71
C VAL A 233 -9.87 -15.09 -19.66
N ARG A 234 -9.64 -15.13 -20.99
CA ARG A 234 -10.64 -14.84 -22.01
C ARG A 234 -11.85 -15.74 -21.89
N PHE A 235 -11.63 -17.06 -21.73
CA PHE A 235 -12.70 -18.03 -21.59
C PHE A 235 -13.61 -17.74 -20.40
N HIS A 236 -13.04 -17.51 -19.22
CA HIS A 236 -13.80 -17.20 -18.00
C HIS A 236 -14.48 -15.83 -18.09
N ALA A 237 -13.83 -14.82 -18.69
CA ALA A 237 -14.42 -13.50 -18.91
C ALA A 237 -15.65 -13.58 -19.83
N VAL A 238 -15.53 -14.24 -20.98
CA VAL A 238 -16.64 -14.43 -21.93
C VAL A 238 -17.79 -15.20 -21.27
N LYS A 239 -17.47 -16.29 -20.54
CA LYS A 239 -18.49 -17.07 -19.82
C LYS A 239 -19.21 -16.27 -18.75
N SER A 240 -18.47 -15.47 -17.99
CA SER A 240 -19.04 -14.52 -16.99
C SER A 240 -19.98 -13.51 -17.66
N THR A 241 -19.54 -12.91 -18.77
CA THR A 241 -20.36 -11.97 -19.53
C THR A 241 -21.64 -12.62 -20.07
N LYS A 242 -21.55 -13.86 -20.60
CA LYS A 242 -22.74 -14.62 -21.08
C LYS A 242 -23.76 -14.86 -19.95
N ILE A 243 -23.29 -15.23 -18.75
CA ILE A 243 -24.15 -15.42 -17.58
C ILE A 243 -24.79 -14.11 -17.15
N ALA A 244 -24.02 -13.01 -17.08
CA ALA A 244 -24.54 -11.69 -16.74
C ALA A 244 -25.55 -11.19 -17.79
N ALA A 245 -25.24 -11.35 -19.07
CA ALA A 245 -26.10 -10.94 -20.17
C ALA A 245 -27.41 -11.75 -20.23
N SER A 246 -27.38 -13.05 -19.90
CA SER A 246 -28.62 -13.87 -19.87
C SER A 246 -29.55 -13.52 -18.70
N ALA A 247 -29.00 -12.96 -17.62
CA ALA A 247 -29.80 -12.56 -16.47
C ALA A 247 -30.69 -11.33 -16.74
N SER A 248 -30.20 -10.35 -17.51
CA SER A 248 -30.93 -9.12 -17.79
C SER A 248 -32.28 -9.37 -18.49
N PRO A 249 -32.34 -10.13 -19.60
CA PRO A 249 -33.60 -10.45 -20.25
C PRO A 249 -34.61 -11.21 -19.36
N VAL A 250 -34.12 -12.13 -18.52
CA VAL A 250 -34.97 -12.89 -17.59
C VAL A 250 -35.61 -11.96 -16.55
N VAL A 251 -34.82 -11.04 -15.99
CA VAL A 251 -35.33 -10.02 -15.08
C VAL A 251 -36.33 -9.11 -15.79
N GLU A 252 -36.02 -8.62 -17.00
CA GLU A 252 -36.85 -7.75 -17.79
C GLU A 252 -38.18 -8.43 -18.17
N MET A 253 -38.17 -9.69 -18.56
CA MET A 253 -39.40 -10.47 -18.86
C MET A 253 -40.27 -10.65 -17.61
N THR A 254 -39.66 -10.88 -16.43
CA THR A 254 -40.38 -10.97 -15.17
C THR A 254 -41.09 -9.65 -14.82
N ILE A 255 -40.39 -8.53 -15.07
CA ILE A 255 -40.93 -7.18 -14.87
C ILE A 255 -42.08 -6.90 -15.82
N ILE A 256 -41.91 -7.20 -17.12
CA ILE A 256 -42.94 -7.01 -18.14
C ILE A 256 -44.16 -7.87 -17.84
N ALA A 257 -43.97 -9.13 -17.41
CA ALA A 257 -45.08 -9.99 -16.99
C ALA A 257 -45.86 -9.39 -15.81
N ALA A 258 -45.17 -8.82 -14.80
CA ALA A 258 -45.81 -8.11 -13.70
C ALA A 258 -46.54 -6.86 -14.19
N LEU A 259 -45.94 -6.09 -15.10
CA LEU A 259 -46.55 -4.91 -15.72
C LEU A 259 -47.86 -5.28 -16.46
N CYS A 260 -47.81 -6.30 -17.32
CA CYS A 260 -49.00 -6.79 -18.04
C CYS A 260 -50.09 -7.24 -17.07
N THR A 261 -49.73 -7.94 -15.99
CA THR A 261 -50.69 -8.35 -14.96
C THR A 261 -51.38 -7.14 -14.32
N VAL A 262 -50.61 -6.11 -13.96
CA VAL A 262 -51.13 -4.85 -13.40
C VAL A 262 -52.05 -4.15 -14.39
N ILE A 263 -51.68 -4.07 -15.67
CA ILE A 263 -52.53 -3.47 -16.73
C ILE A 263 -53.89 -4.18 -16.84
N ILE A 264 -53.86 -5.54 -16.89
CA ILE A 264 -55.07 -6.34 -17.00
C ILE A 264 -55.98 -6.13 -15.77
N LEU A 265 -55.41 -6.19 -14.57
CA LEU A 265 -56.16 -5.99 -13.32
C LEU A 265 -56.68 -4.57 -13.19
N PHE A 266 -55.90 -3.58 -13.64
CA PHE A 266 -56.37 -2.19 -13.66
C PHE A 266 -57.57 -2.03 -14.58
N ALA A 267 -57.49 -2.57 -15.81
CA ALA A 267 -58.62 -2.54 -16.76
C ALA A 267 -59.88 -3.22 -16.21
N TRP A 268 -59.71 -4.34 -15.51
CA TRP A 268 -60.83 -5.05 -14.87
C TRP A 268 -61.46 -4.24 -13.71
N LYS A 269 -60.59 -3.64 -12.85
CA LYS A 269 -61.04 -2.82 -11.71
C LYS A 269 -61.69 -1.49 -12.16
N ALA A 270 -61.17 -0.87 -13.24
CA ALA A 270 -61.75 0.34 -13.83
C ALA A 270 -63.20 0.13 -14.31
N ARG A 271 -63.55 -1.08 -14.75
CA ARG A 271 -64.92 -1.44 -15.09
C ARG A 271 -65.83 -1.54 -13.87
N SER A 272 -65.28 -1.97 -12.72
CA SER A 272 -66.09 -2.20 -11.49
C SER A 272 -66.18 -0.96 -10.57
N ALA A 273 -65.17 -0.06 -10.62
CA ALA A 273 -65.08 1.14 -9.78
C ALA A 273 -64.46 2.32 -10.54
N PRO A 274 -65.12 2.89 -11.56
CA PRO A 274 -64.52 3.91 -12.44
C PRO A 274 -64.10 5.18 -11.71
N ALA A 275 -64.75 5.58 -10.64
CA ALA A 275 -64.47 6.79 -9.87
C ALA A 275 -63.16 6.71 -9.09
N GLN A 276 -62.65 5.51 -8.82
CA GLN A 276 -61.36 5.30 -8.07
C GLN A 276 -60.15 5.03 -8.98
N MET A 277 -60.36 4.75 -10.25
CA MET A 277 -59.36 4.35 -11.22
C MET A 277 -59.30 5.30 -12.41
N THR A 278 -58.79 6.50 -12.13
CA THR A 278 -58.60 7.52 -13.17
C THR A 278 -57.37 7.19 -14.06
N THR A 279 -57.33 7.80 -15.25
CA THR A 279 -56.17 7.67 -16.15
C THR A 279 -54.88 8.18 -15.50
N GLY A 280 -54.97 9.22 -14.67
CA GLY A 280 -53.82 9.77 -13.93
C GLY A 280 -53.28 8.80 -12.89
N VAL A 281 -54.18 8.11 -12.13
CA VAL A 281 -53.74 7.07 -11.17
C VAL A 281 -53.04 5.93 -11.90
N PHE A 282 -53.53 5.51 -13.05
CA PHE A 282 -52.90 4.47 -13.86
C PHE A 282 -51.51 4.84 -14.33
N VAL A 283 -51.37 6.03 -14.94
CA VAL A 283 -50.06 6.52 -15.45
C VAL A 283 -49.08 6.70 -14.30
N SER A 284 -49.52 7.24 -13.16
CA SER A 284 -48.70 7.43 -11.97
C SER A 284 -48.23 6.10 -11.36
N PHE A 285 -49.12 5.10 -11.31
CA PHE A 285 -48.79 3.77 -10.80
C PHE A 285 -47.73 3.09 -11.68
N LEU A 286 -47.93 3.09 -13.01
CA LEU A 286 -46.98 2.53 -13.97
C LEU A 286 -45.62 3.27 -13.93
N GLY A 287 -45.65 4.61 -13.87
CA GLY A 287 -44.47 5.43 -13.75
C GLY A 287 -43.67 5.15 -12.47
N THR A 288 -44.37 5.03 -11.34
CA THR A 288 -43.74 4.70 -10.04
C THR A 288 -43.15 3.29 -10.05
N MET A 289 -43.88 2.33 -10.63
CA MET A 289 -43.40 0.96 -10.79
C MET A 289 -42.13 0.94 -11.64
N ALA A 290 -42.07 1.66 -12.76
CA ALA A 290 -40.92 1.76 -13.61
C ALA A 290 -39.70 2.36 -12.88
N LEU A 291 -39.91 3.39 -12.05
CA LEU A 291 -38.86 4.03 -11.25
C LEU A 291 -38.34 3.15 -10.11
N LEU A 292 -39.03 2.10 -9.70
CA LEU A 292 -38.61 1.19 -8.63
C LEU A 292 -37.47 0.23 -9.07
N PHE A 293 -37.37 -0.11 -10.35
CA PHE A 293 -36.43 -1.11 -10.84
C PHE A 293 -34.95 -0.70 -10.78
N PRO A 294 -34.56 0.52 -11.24
CA PRO A 294 -33.14 0.93 -11.18
C PRO A 294 -32.55 0.87 -9.77
N PRO A 295 -33.18 1.35 -8.70
CA PRO A 295 -32.76 1.20 -7.32
C PRO A 295 -32.49 -0.25 -6.90
N ILE A 296 -33.44 -1.15 -7.17
CA ILE A 296 -33.30 -2.57 -6.83
C ILE A 296 -32.11 -3.20 -7.55
N LYS A 297 -31.95 -2.90 -8.85
CA LYS A 297 -30.81 -3.39 -9.65
C LYS A 297 -29.47 -2.88 -9.12
N ARG A 298 -29.39 -1.62 -8.67
CA ARG A 298 -28.18 -1.03 -8.06
C ARG A 298 -27.85 -1.67 -6.72
N MET A 299 -28.85 -1.91 -5.85
CA MET A 299 -28.65 -2.61 -4.58
C MET A 299 -28.07 -4.03 -4.77
N GLY A 300 -28.49 -4.75 -5.80
CA GLY A 300 -27.97 -6.08 -6.11
C GLY A 300 -26.46 -6.10 -6.43
N LYS A 301 -25.88 -4.98 -6.87
CA LYS A 301 -24.45 -4.85 -7.20
C LYS A 301 -23.59 -4.44 -6.02
N LEU A 302 -24.13 -4.09 -4.86
CA LEU A 302 -23.39 -3.56 -3.71
C LEU A 302 -22.45 -4.56 -3.06
N ASN A 303 -22.74 -5.86 -3.17
CA ASN A 303 -21.96 -6.88 -2.47
C ASN A 303 -20.47 -6.89 -2.88
N GLU A 304 -20.17 -6.66 -4.13
CA GLU A 304 -18.79 -6.69 -4.65
C GLU A 304 -17.94 -5.51 -4.12
N PRO A 305 -18.35 -4.23 -4.22
CA PRO A 305 -17.63 -3.11 -3.62
C PRO A 305 -17.43 -3.26 -2.11
N ILE A 306 -18.46 -3.75 -1.39
CA ILE A 306 -18.38 -3.98 0.06
C ILE A 306 -17.31 -5.03 0.38
N GLN A 307 -17.27 -6.17 -0.34
CA GLN A 307 -16.28 -7.22 -0.08
C GLN A 307 -14.85 -6.74 -0.40
N ARG A 308 -14.67 -6.00 -1.50
CA ARG A 308 -13.37 -5.39 -1.83
C ARG A 308 -12.92 -4.39 -0.75
N GLY A 309 -13.83 -3.54 -0.28
CA GLY A 309 -13.53 -2.59 0.77
C GLY A 309 -13.19 -3.25 2.11
N LEU A 310 -13.86 -4.35 2.46
CA LEU A 310 -13.54 -5.12 3.67
C LEU A 310 -12.17 -5.79 3.58
N ALA A 311 -11.81 -6.32 2.41
CA ALA A 311 -10.48 -6.89 2.17
C ALA A 311 -9.39 -5.81 2.25
N ALA A 312 -9.61 -4.66 1.63
CA ALA A 312 -8.70 -3.50 1.70
C ALA A 312 -8.56 -2.97 3.13
N ALA A 313 -9.67 -2.86 3.87
CA ALA A 313 -9.63 -2.49 5.29
C ALA A 313 -8.80 -3.48 6.11
N GLN A 314 -8.94 -4.77 5.85
CA GLN A 314 -8.14 -5.79 6.50
C GLN A 314 -6.65 -5.59 6.24
N SER A 315 -6.25 -5.48 4.97
CA SER A 315 -4.86 -5.26 4.56
C SER A 315 -4.24 -4.03 5.21
N ILE A 316 -5.00 -2.91 5.27
CA ILE A 316 -4.54 -1.66 5.89
C ILE A 316 -4.43 -1.79 7.41
N PHE A 317 -5.41 -2.42 8.10
CA PHE A 317 -5.34 -2.56 9.55
C PHE A 317 -4.29 -3.58 9.98
N ASP A 318 -4.11 -4.68 9.24
CA ASP A 318 -3.04 -5.64 9.50
C ASP A 318 -1.66 -4.95 9.38
N PHE A 319 -1.51 -3.99 8.45
CA PHE A 319 -0.32 -3.15 8.34
C PHE A 319 -0.17 -2.17 9.52
N LEU A 320 -1.24 -1.49 9.93
CA LEU A 320 -1.22 -0.54 11.04
C LEU A 320 -1.01 -1.20 12.41
N ASP A 321 -1.44 -2.44 12.56
CA ASP A 321 -1.32 -3.24 13.78
C ASP A 321 0.00 -4.07 13.82
N ALA A 322 0.82 -4.00 12.76
CA ALA A 322 2.12 -4.66 12.72
C ALA A 322 3.01 -4.15 13.86
N PRO A 323 3.76 -5.04 14.54
CA PRO A 323 4.62 -4.64 15.65
C PRO A 323 5.70 -3.67 15.17
N THR A 324 5.88 -2.57 15.90
CA THR A 324 6.93 -1.57 15.63
C THR A 324 8.22 -1.93 16.35
N GLU A 325 9.32 -1.29 15.95
CA GLU A 325 10.56 -1.39 16.71
C GLU A 325 10.32 -0.99 18.18
N PRO A 326 10.85 -1.77 19.15
CA PRO A 326 10.72 -1.44 20.56
C PRO A 326 11.36 -0.08 20.84
N GLN A 327 10.63 0.82 21.46
CA GLN A 327 11.15 2.11 21.92
C GLN A 327 10.93 2.26 23.43
N PRO A 328 11.61 1.47 24.27
CA PRO A 328 11.50 1.64 25.72
C PRO A 328 12.01 3.02 26.13
N ALA A 329 11.35 3.63 27.09
CA ALA A 329 11.80 4.89 27.70
C ALA A 329 13.00 4.59 28.59
N LEU A 330 14.19 4.51 28.01
CA LEU A 330 15.46 4.29 28.70
C LEU A 330 16.17 5.62 28.95
N PRO A 331 16.95 5.75 30.03
CA PRO A 331 17.77 6.93 30.26
C PRO A 331 18.75 7.13 29.10
N PRO A 332 19.04 8.38 28.70
CA PRO A 332 19.97 8.66 27.62
C PRO A 332 21.37 8.20 27.98
N VAL A 333 22.01 7.49 27.05
CA VAL A 333 23.37 6.96 27.20
C VAL A 333 24.27 7.54 26.10
N THR A 334 25.43 8.05 26.48
CA THR A 334 26.44 8.54 25.53
C THR A 334 27.48 7.46 25.29
N LEU A 335 27.50 6.91 24.08
CA LEU A 335 28.46 5.94 23.61
C LEU A 335 29.57 6.68 22.83
N ALA A 336 30.68 6.99 23.48
CA ALA A 336 31.69 7.91 22.94
C ALA A 336 33.00 7.23 22.52
N ARG A 337 33.35 6.08 23.13
CA ARG A 337 34.65 5.42 22.91
C ARG A 337 34.62 4.40 21.78
N GLY A 338 33.50 3.68 21.64
CA GLY A 338 33.30 2.69 20.61
C GLY A 338 33.97 1.35 20.90
N ASP A 339 34.12 0.96 22.17
CA ASP A 339 34.49 -0.41 22.55
C ASP A 339 33.32 -1.35 22.35
N ILE A 340 33.46 -2.43 21.57
CA ILE A 340 32.36 -3.30 21.16
C ILE A 340 32.63 -4.72 21.61
N GLU A 341 31.65 -5.36 22.27
CA GLU A 341 31.78 -6.76 22.69
C GLU A 341 30.50 -7.55 22.40
N PHE A 342 30.67 -8.68 21.71
CA PHE A 342 29.63 -9.70 21.50
C PHE A 342 29.91 -10.85 22.47
N ARG A 343 28.94 -11.22 23.33
CA ARG A 343 29.04 -12.32 24.29
C ARG A 343 27.98 -13.36 24.01
N ASP A 344 28.40 -14.56 23.61
CA ASP A 344 27.58 -15.75 23.36
C ASP A 344 26.36 -15.45 22.48
N VAL A 345 26.48 -14.55 21.50
CA VAL A 345 25.39 -14.10 20.66
C VAL A 345 24.88 -15.22 19.77
N ARG A 346 23.57 -15.45 19.84
CA ARG A 346 22.83 -16.36 18.97
C ARG A 346 21.81 -15.58 18.15
N PHE A 347 21.75 -15.88 16.85
CA PHE A 347 20.80 -15.27 15.95
C PHE A 347 20.47 -16.17 14.76
N SER A 348 19.17 -16.24 14.41
CA SER A 348 18.65 -16.95 13.23
C SER A 348 17.72 -16.04 12.43
N TYR A 349 17.77 -16.11 11.11
CA TYR A 349 16.66 -15.69 10.27
C TYR A 349 15.55 -16.75 10.33
N PRO A 350 14.29 -16.48 9.91
CA PRO A 350 13.14 -17.36 10.13
C PRO A 350 13.35 -18.85 9.79
N GLU A 351 14.22 -19.14 8.82
CA GLU A 351 14.45 -20.52 8.34
C GLU A 351 15.93 -20.96 8.44
N GLN A 352 16.83 -20.09 8.93
CA GLN A 352 18.26 -20.37 8.85
C GLN A 352 19.03 -19.82 10.06
N PRO A 353 19.65 -20.68 10.90
CA PRO A 353 20.59 -20.24 11.93
C PRO A 353 21.83 -19.64 11.29
N VAL A 354 22.29 -18.48 11.81
CA VAL A 354 23.44 -17.75 11.25
C VAL A 354 24.57 -17.58 12.24
N LEU A 355 24.27 -17.26 13.51
CA LEU A 355 25.28 -17.13 14.57
C LEU A 355 24.94 -18.06 15.73
N GLU A 356 25.92 -18.84 16.17
CA GLU A 356 25.81 -19.74 17.32
C GLU A 356 26.94 -19.46 18.31
N ARG A 357 26.62 -18.93 19.50
CA ARG A 357 27.59 -18.56 20.55
C ARG A 357 28.74 -17.71 20.02
N PHE A 358 28.38 -16.69 19.25
CA PHE A 358 29.34 -15.79 18.65
C PHE A 358 29.96 -14.86 19.70
N ASN A 359 31.28 -14.84 19.80
CA ASN A 359 32.06 -14.04 20.73
C ASN A 359 33.07 -13.22 19.95
N LEU A 360 33.07 -11.89 20.11
CA LEU A 360 34.02 -10.99 19.48
C LEU A 360 34.16 -9.72 20.33
N HIS A 361 35.40 -9.36 20.65
CA HIS A 361 35.70 -8.08 21.28
C HIS A 361 36.50 -7.21 20.31
N ILE A 362 36.08 -5.97 20.11
CA ILE A 362 36.74 -4.96 19.26
C ILE A 362 37.05 -3.76 20.15
N ARG A 363 38.33 -3.44 20.28
CA ARG A 363 38.78 -2.34 21.14
C ARG A 363 38.42 -0.98 20.53
N ALA A 364 38.23 0.01 21.37
CA ALA A 364 38.05 1.39 20.92
C ALA A 364 39.18 1.83 19.97
N GLY A 365 38.82 2.35 18.80
CA GLY A 365 39.75 2.78 17.76
C GLY A 365 40.36 1.66 16.90
N GLU A 366 40.03 0.38 17.15
CA GLU A 366 40.47 -0.75 16.37
C GLU A 366 39.69 -0.88 15.05
N THR A 367 40.39 -1.15 13.95
CA THR A 367 39.76 -1.50 12.66
C THR A 367 39.80 -3.03 12.48
N VAL A 368 38.61 -3.64 12.45
CA VAL A 368 38.44 -5.08 12.26
C VAL A 368 37.85 -5.37 10.88
N ALA A 369 38.51 -6.18 10.07
CA ALA A 369 37.98 -6.69 8.81
C ALA A 369 37.31 -8.05 9.03
N LEU A 370 36.04 -8.17 8.69
CA LEU A 370 35.29 -9.42 8.67
C LEU A 370 35.35 -10.03 7.28
N ILE A 371 35.88 -11.23 7.17
CA ILE A 371 36.01 -11.98 5.92
C ILE A 371 35.43 -13.39 6.06
N GLY A 372 35.07 -14.02 4.96
CA GLY A 372 34.51 -15.37 4.90
C GLY A 372 33.62 -15.54 3.68
N GLU A 373 33.14 -16.75 3.44
CA GLU A 373 32.23 -17.06 2.34
C GLU A 373 30.89 -16.30 2.44
N SER A 374 30.15 -16.25 1.33
CA SER A 374 28.79 -15.72 1.35
C SER A 374 27.93 -16.53 2.33
N GLY A 375 27.13 -15.86 3.15
CA GLY A 375 26.29 -16.51 4.18
C GLY A 375 27.05 -16.86 5.47
N SER A 376 28.32 -16.49 5.66
CA SER A 376 29.07 -16.77 6.90
C SER A 376 28.66 -15.92 8.10
N GLY A 377 27.77 -14.92 7.95
CA GLY A 377 27.23 -14.09 9.02
C GLY A 377 27.84 -12.69 9.15
N LYS A 378 28.70 -12.24 8.21
CA LYS A 378 29.34 -10.91 8.25
C LYS A 378 28.33 -9.76 8.32
N SER A 379 27.40 -9.69 7.37
CA SER A 379 26.38 -8.63 7.33
C SER A 379 25.38 -8.73 8.51
N THR A 380 25.20 -9.94 9.03
CA THR A 380 24.35 -10.16 10.24
C THR A 380 24.99 -9.54 11.49
N ILE A 381 26.31 -9.62 11.66
CA ILE A 381 27.04 -8.98 12.76
C ILE A 381 26.87 -7.46 12.70
N ALA A 382 27.03 -6.88 11.50
CA ALA A 382 26.82 -5.45 11.27
C ALA A 382 25.36 -5.03 11.53
N ALA A 383 24.38 -5.82 11.07
CA ALA A 383 22.96 -5.57 11.26
C ALA A 383 22.53 -5.68 12.73
N LEU A 384 23.07 -6.66 13.47
CA LEU A 384 22.89 -6.78 14.90
C LEU A 384 23.48 -5.59 15.64
N LEU A 385 24.67 -5.14 15.30
CA LEU A 385 25.30 -3.96 15.91
C LEU A 385 24.54 -2.67 15.58
N ALA A 386 24.00 -2.51 14.38
CA ALA A 386 23.19 -1.35 13.98
C ALA A 386 21.76 -1.34 14.60
N GLY A 387 21.35 -2.41 15.24
CA GLY A 387 20.01 -2.56 15.83
C GLY A 387 18.92 -2.73 14.80
N PHE A 388 19.20 -3.35 13.68
CA PHE A 388 18.21 -3.78 12.70
C PHE A 388 17.52 -5.06 13.14
N TYR A 389 18.22 -5.88 13.92
CA TYR A 389 17.73 -7.10 14.54
C TYR A 389 18.17 -7.17 16.01
N THR A 390 17.45 -8.00 16.78
CA THR A 390 17.77 -8.30 18.18
C THR A 390 18.30 -9.74 18.27
N PRO A 391 19.37 -10.04 19.03
CA PRO A 391 19.83 -11.39 19.23
C PRO A 391 18.79 -12.23 19.97
N GLU A 392 18.73 -13.54 19.67
CA GLU A 392 17.85 -14.51 20.36
C GLU A 392 18.39 -14.88 21.75
N ALA A 393 19.71 -14.88 21.89
CA ALA A 393 20.41 -15.13 23.16
C ALA A 393 21.78 -14.47 23.14
N GLY A 394 22.40 -14.33 24.32
CA GLY A 394 23.64 -13.57 24.49
C GLY A 394 23.40 -12.08 24.57
N ALA A 395 24.45 -11.28 24.58
CA ALA A 395 24.37 -9.83 24.71
C ALA A 395 25.43 -9.14 23.84
N ILE A 396 25.14 -7.88 23.45
CA ILE A 396 26.06 -7.03 22.71
C ILE A 396 26.27 -5.77 23.55
N TYR A 397 27.52 -5.42 23.77
CA TYR A 397 27.90 -4.27 24.58
C TYR A 397 28.60 -3.24 23.71
N ILE A 398 28.33 -1.95 24.00
CA ILE A 398 29.12 -0.81 23.50
C ILE A 398 29.54 0.01 24.73
N ASP A 399 30.83 0.26 24.87
CA ASP A 399 31.42 1.00 26.00
C ASP A 399 31.02 0.42 27.39
N GLY A 400 30.81 -0.91 27.45
CA GLY A 400 30.38 -1.62 28.66
C GLY A 400 28.86 -1.58 28.93
N HIS A 401 28.07 -0.87 28.13
CA HIS A 401 26.62 -0.85 28.22
C HIS A 401 25.98 -1.96 27.39
N ASP A 402 25.10 -2.75 27.96
CA ASP A 402 24.32 -3.72 27.22
C ASP A 402 23.35 -3.00 26.27
N LEU A 403 23.37 -3.36 25.00
CA LEU A 403 22.51 -2.73 23.99
C LEU A 403 21.02 -3.00 24.18
N ALA A 404 20.66 -3.99 25.02
CA ALA A 404 19.29 -4.20 25.43
C ALA A 404 18.77 -3.05 26.34
N ASP A 405 19.68 -2.41 27.09
CA ASP A 405 19.40 -1.31 28.02
C ASP A 405 19.70 0.07 27.41
N VAL A 406 20.08 0.15 26.13
CA VAL A 406 20.36 1.40 25.41
C VAL A 406 19.26 1.68 24.39
N SER A 407 18.79 2.93 24.33
CA SER A 407 17.79 3.32 23.33
C SER A 407 18.33 3.14 21.90
N LEU A 408 17.46 2.70 20.96
CA LEU A 408 17.84 2.59 19.55
C LEU A 408 18.34 3.93 18.97
N ALA A 409 17.84 5.04 19.46
CA ALA A 409 18.27 6.37 19.04
C ALA A 409 19.71 6.67 19.48
N ASP A 410 20.09 6.37 20.71
CA ASP A 410 21.46 6.58 21.24
C ASP A 410 22.43 5.62 20.57
N ARG A 411 22.06 4.34 20.43
CA ARG A 411 22.82 3.32 19.70
C ARG A 411 23.09 3.76 18.26
N ARG A 412 22.05 4.15 17.49
CA ARG A 412 22.16 4.59 16.11
C ARG A 412 22.91 5.92 15.98
N ARG A 413 22.87 6.79 16.99
CA ARG A 413 23.66 8.02 17.01
C ARG A 413 25.17 7.72 17.05
N ALA A 414 25.57 6.68 17.79
CA ALA A 414 26.97 6.26 17.91
C ALA A 414 27.53 5.51 16.70
N ILE A 415 26.73 5.17 15.69
CA ILE A 415 27.13 4.33 14.55
C ILE A 415 26.96 5.11 13.25
N ALA A 416 28.03 5.23 12.44
CA ALA A 416 27.96 5.60 11.04
C ALA A 416 27.96 4.33 10.17
N PHE A 417 27.10 4.29 9.16
CA PHE A 417 26.94 3.11 8.30
C PHE A 417 27.08 3.50 6.83
N VAL A 418 27.95 2.81 6.10
CA VAL A 418 28.12 2.91 4.65
C VAL A 418 27.79 1.54 4.07
N SER A 419 26.65 1.43 3.40
CA SER A 419 26.16 0.18 2.81
C SER A 419 26.79 -0.10 1.44
N GLN A 420 26.76 -1.35 1.03
CA GLN A 420 27.14 -1.82 -0.31
C GLN A 420 26.31 -1.11 -1.39
N ASP A 421 25.00 -1.17 -1.25
CA ASP A 421 24.08 -0.43 -2.12
C ASP A 421 23.88 0.99 -1.59
N THR A 422 24.52 1.95 -2.25
CA THR A 422 24.42 3.35 -1.86
C THR A 422 23.10 3.95 -2.27
N VAL A 423 22.26 4.25 -1.29
CA VAL A 423 20.98 4.94 -1.49
C VAL A 423 21.17 6.46 -1.35
N LEU A 424 20.81 7.19 -2.41
CA LEU A 424 20.70 8.64 -2.41
C LEU A 424 19.23 9.05 -2.60
N PHE A 425 18.80 10.03 -1.83
CA PHE A 425 17.45 10.59 -1.91
C PHE A 425 17.34 11.62 -3.03
N SER A 426 16.17 11.76 -3.61
CA SER A 426 15.86 12.78 -4.64
C SER A 426 15.76 14.17 -4.01
N THR A 427 16.89 14.67 -3.55
CA THR A 427 17.10 15.98 -2.94
C THR A 427 18.48 16.49 -3.33
N SER A 428 18.87 17.67 -2.85
CA SER A 428 20.20 18.25 -3.13
C SER A 428 21.33 17.38 -2.54
N ILE A 429 22.54 17.57 -3.07
CA ILE A 429 23.76 16.92 -2.55
C ILE A 429 23.99 17.31 -1.08
N ALA A 430 23.83 18.60 -0.74
CA ALA A 430 23.97 19.07 0.63
C ALA A 430 23.00 18.34 1.57
N ALA A 431 21.73 18.20 1.18
CA ALA A 431 20.72 17.49 1.96
C ALA A 431 21.00 15.98 2.07
N ASN A 432 21.64 15.38 1.07
CA ASN A 432 22.09 13.99 1.13
C ASN A 432 23.28 13.80 2.07
N ILE A 433 24.22 14.74 2.13
CA ILE A 433 25.37 14.70 3.04
C ILE A 433 24.89 14.93 4.50
N ALA A 434 24.11 15.99 4.72
CA ALA A 434 23.55 16.31 6.02
C ALA A 434 22.16 15.66 6.26
N TYR A 435 22.02 14.40 5.90
CA TYR A 435 20.74 13.70 5.98
C TYR A 435 20.13 13.75 7.37
N ALA A 436 18.84 14.14 7.44
CA ALA A 436 18.05 14.29 8.66
C ALA A 436 18.48 15.45 9.59
N ASP A 437 19.38 16.32 9.16
CA ASP A 437 19.68 17.57 9.87
C ASP A 437 18.75 18.68 9.36
N PRO A 438 17.87 19.24 10.20
CA PRO A 438 16.93 20.29 9.79
C PRO A 438 17.60 21.64 9.53
N ALA A 439 18.82 21.85 10.05
CA ALA A 439 19.60 23.08 9.90
C ALA A 439 21.08 22.76 9.60
N PRO A 440 21.37 22.26 8.37
CA PRO A 440 22.69 21.76 8.03
C PRO A 440 23.75 22.87 8.07
N ASP A 441 24.85 22.59 8.76
CA ASP A 441 26.03 23.46 8.74
C ASP A 441 26.76 23.33 7.40
N THR A 442 26.69 24.39 6.59
CA THR A 442 27.28 24.43 5.25
C THR A 442 28.80 24.24 5.28
N ALA A 443 29.50 24.73 6.31
CA ALA A 443 30.94 24.56 6.44
C ALA A 443 31.28 23.08 6.72
N LYS A 444 30.53 22.45 7.62
CA LYS A 444 30.67 21.02 7.93
C LYS A 444 30.33 20.14 6.74
N VAL A 445 29.30 20.49 5.94
CA VAL A 445 28.96 19.79 4.69
C VAL A 445 30.11 19.84 3.69
N ARG A 446 30.71 21.02 3.49
CA ARG A 446 31.86 21.19 2.59
C ARG A 446 33.07 20.41 3.07
N LEU A 447 33.42 20.49 4.36
CA LEU A 447 34.53 19.74 4.96
C LEU A 447 34.35 18.23 4.81
N ALA A 448 33.14 17.73 5.03
CA ALA A 448 32.82 16.32 4.84
C ALA A 448 32.95 15.89 3.37
N ALA A 449 32.50 16.72 2.43
CA ALA A 449 32.62 16.47 1.00
C ALA A 449 34.09 16.49 0.52
N GLU A 450 34.91 17.43 1.01
CA GLU A 450 36.34 17.49 0.75
C GLU A 450 37.04 16.25 1.29
N SER A 451 36.78 15.89 2.54
CA SER A 451 37.36 14.70 3.18
C SER A 451 36.97 13.39 2.48
N ALA A 452 35.81 13.36 1.84
CA ALA A 452 35.33 12.24 1.03
C ALA A 452 35.78 12.30 -0.44
N ASN A 453 36.68 13.21 -0.81
CA ASN A 453 37.08 13.45 -2.21
C ASN A 453 35.86 13.71 -3.15
N ALA A 454 34.77 14.27 -2.63
CA ALA A 454 33.56 14.56 -3.39
C ALA A 454 33.53 15.99 -3.94
N ALA A 455 34.19 16.95 -3.29
CA ALA A 455 34.15 18.37 -3.65
C ALA A 455 34.56 18.65 -5.10
N GLU A 456 35.53 17.90 -5.64
CA GLU A 456 36.00 18.07 -7.03
C GLU A 456 34.89 17.86 -8.07
N PHE A 457 34.12 16.78 -7.95
CA PHE A 457 33.04 16.53 -8.91
C PHE A 457 31.79 17.35 -8.61
N ILE A 458 31.52 17.67 -7.34
CA ILE A 458 30.40 18.54 -6.95
C ILE A 458 30.60 19.93 -7.57
N GLY A 459 31.81 20.48 -7.54
CA GLY A 459 32.13 21.77 -8.14
C GLY A 459 32.00 21.82 -9.68
N LYS A 460 31.95 20.66 -10.35
CA LYS A 460 31.74 20.56 -11.80
C LYS A 460 30.25 20.47 -12.18
N LEU A 461 29.36 20.31 -11.21
CA LEU A 461 27.92 20.26 -11.44
C LEU A 461 27.34 21.67 -11.57
N PRO A 462 26.30 21.88 -12.39
CA PRO A 462 25.72 23.21 -12.65
C PRO A 462 25.31 23.99 -11.40
N HIS A 463 24.75 23.28 -10.40
CA HIS A 463 24.26 23.87 -9.15
C HIS A 463 25.12 23.46 -7.92
N GLY A 464 26.25 22.78 -8.14
CA GLY A 464 27.16 22.37 -7.07
C GLY A 464 26.48 21.56 -5.95
N TYR A 465 26.56 22.05 -4.70
CA TYR A 465 25.94 21.38 -3.55
C TYR A 465 24.40 21.40 -3.55
N ASP A 466 23.79 22.33 -4.29
CA ASP A 466 22.33 22.44 -4.43
C ASP A 466 21.78 21.64 -5.62
N GLU A 467 22.65 20.90 -6.35
CA GLU A 467 22.25 20.03 -7.45
C GLU A 467 21.30 18.94 -6.97
N ASP A 468 20.10 18.86 -7.57
CA ASP A 468 19.14 17.80 -7.33
C ASP A 468 19.60 16.51 -8.04
N LEU A 469 19.75 15.47 -7.26
CA LEU A 469 20.25 14.18 -7.74
C LEU A 469 19.23 13.36 -8.55
N GLY A 470 17.95 13.74 -8.49
CA GLY A 470 16.87 12.96 -9.09
C GLY A 470 16.70 11.56 -8.46
N PRO A 471 15.84 10.71 -9.05
CA PRO A 471 15.58 9.38 -8.49
C PRO A 471 16.86 8.55 -8.34
N GLN A 472 17.13 8.10 -7.11
CA GLN A 472 18.30 7.26 -6.76
C GLN A 472 19.66 7.81 -7.22
N GLY A 473 19.78 9.11 -7.42
CA GLY A 473 21.03 9.72 -7.90
C GLY A 473 21.43 9.23 -9.29
N GLY A 474 20.48 9.01 -10.21
CA GLY A 474 20.71 8.41 -11.54
C GLY A 474 21.71 9.14 -12.43
N ARG A 475 22.04 10.40 -12.11
CA ARG A 475 23.02 11.22 -12.84
C ARG A 475 24.47 11.02 -12.37
N LEU A 476 24.70 10.29 -11.27
CA LEU A 476 26.01 10.09 -10.69
C LEU A 476 26.54 8.68 -10.99
N SER A 477 27.88 8.58 -11.18
CA SER A 477 28.54 7.29 -11.25
C SER A 477 28.52 6.57 -9.89
N GLY A 478 28.71 5.25 -9.86
CA GLY A 478 28.77 4.46 -8.62
C GLY A 478 29.77 5.03 -7.62
N GLY A 479 30.98 5.41 -8.06
CA GLY A 479 32.00 6.00 -7.20
C GLY A 479 31.65 7.41 -6.70
N GLN A 480 30.90 8.19 -7.45
CA GLN A 480 30.38 9.49 -6.98
C GLN A 480 29.33 9.31 -5.91
N LYS A 481 28.38 8.37 -6.10
CA LYS A 481 27.36 8.03 -5.08
C LYS A 481 28.02 7.61 -3.79
N GLN A 482 29.02 6.76 -3.88
CA GLN A 482 29.72 6.24 -2.72
C GLN A 482 30.48 7.32 -1.95
N ARG A 483 31.16 8.26 -2.64
CA ARG A 483 31.81 9.40 -2.00
C ARG A 483 30.81 10.31 -1.26
N ILE A 484 29.57 10.45 -1.78
CA ILE A 484 28.51 11.15 -1.04
C ILE A 484 28.10 10.37 0.21
N ALA A 485 27.99 9.03 0.15
CA ALA A 485 27.69 8.21 1.32
C ALA A 485 28.80 8.28 2.38
N ILE A 486 30.05 8.30 1.96
CA ILE A 486 31.21 8.52 2.85
C ILE A 486 31.15 9.92 3.45
N ALA A 487 30.84 10.96 2.66
CA ALA A 487 30.65 12.32 3.16
C ALA A 487 29.53 12.40 4.21
N ARG A 488 28.42 11.67 4.00
CA ARG A 488 27.32 11.52 4.98
C ARG A 488 27.82 10.91 6.29
N ALA A 489 28.63 9.87 6.23
CA ALA A 489 29.22 9.24 7.40
C ALA A 489 30.21 10.16 8.13
N LEU A 490 31.02 10.94 7.40
CA LEU A 490 31.91 11.97 7.95
C LEU A 490 31.14 13.11 8.61
N TYR A 491 30.06 13.59 7.98
CA TYR A 491 29.19 14.62 8.55
C TYR A 491 28.55 14.18 9.87
N LYS A 492 28.14 12.92 9.95
CA LYS A 492 27.55 12.34 11.17
C LYS A 492 28.54 12.28 12.33
N ASP A 493 29.81 12.05 12.07
CA ASP A 493 30.94 12.04 13.03
C ASP A 493 30.72 11.10 14.23
N ALA A 494 30.31 9.85 13.95
CA ALA A 494 30.06 8.82 14.96
C ALA A 494 31.35 8.07 15.36
N PRO A 495 31.49 7.62 16.63
CA PRO A 495 32.65 6.89 17.12
C PRO A 495 32.82 5.48 16.51
N ILE A 496 31.73 4.88 16.05
CA ILE A 496 31.72 3.55 15.44
C ILE A 496 31.37 3.66 13.96
N LEU A 497 32.13 2.98 13.13
CA LEU A 497 31.94 2.93 11.69
C LEU A 497 31.69 1.50 11.23
N ILE A 498 30.62 1.31 10.46
CA ILE A 498 30.34 0.06 9.76
C ILE A 498 30.45 0.31 8.27
N LEU A 499 31.32 -0.42 7.58
CA LEU A 499 31.53 -0.38 6.13
C LEU A 499 31.16 -1.74 5.53
N ASP A 500 30.15 -1.79 4.67
CA ASP A 500 29.75 -3.00 3.96
C ASP A 500 30.15 -2.86 2.48
N GLU A 501 31.18 -3.60 2.06
CA GLU A 501 31.70 -3.73 0.68
C GLU A 501 31.74 -2.43 -0.16
N ALA A 502 32.30 -1.39 0.38
CA ALA A 502 32.24 -0.04 -0.15
C ALA A 502 32.91 0.20 -1.54
N THR A 503 33.42 -0.81 -2.26
CA THR A 503 34.20 -0.60 -3.49
C THR A 503 33.98 -1.59 -4.64
N SER A 504 33.02 -2.52 -4.55
CA SER A 504 32.90 -3.69 -5.44
C SER A 504 32.56 -3.42 -6.91
N ALA A 505 32.07 -2.22 -7.25
CA ALA A 505 31.58 -1.90 -8.61
C ALA A 505 32.24 -0.64 -9.22
N LEU A 506 33.49 -0.31 -8.84
CA LEU A 506 34.15 0.94 -9.23
C LEU A 506 35.28 0.72 -10.25
N ASP A 507 35.46 1.72 -11.12
CA ASP A 507 36.66 1.83 -11.95
C ASP A 507 37.92 2.18 -11.10
N ASN A 508 39.10 1.80 -11.54
CA ASN A 508 40.34 1.94 -10.77
C ASN A 508 40.64 3.36 -10.27
N HIS A 509 40.25 4.41 -11.06
CA HIS A 509 40.51 5.80 -10.65
C HIS A 509 39.52 6.26 -9.55
N SER A 510 38.27 5.89 -9.67
CA SER A 510 37.25 6.15 -8.63
C SER A 510 37.52 5.36 -7.36
N GLU A 511 38.05 4.14 -7.49
CA GLU A 511 38.42 3.28 -6.37
C GLU A 511 39.50 3.90 -5.49
N ALA A 512 40.59 4.40 -6.08
CA ALA A 512 41.68 5.03 -5.32
C ALA A 512 41.18 6.22 -4.48
N LYS A 513 40.30 7.06 -5.05
CA LYS A 513 39.68 8.20 -4.34
C LYS A 513 38.75 7.75 -3.21
N VAL A 514 38.01 6.68 -3.44
CA VAL A 514 37.12 6.09 -2.41
C VAL A 514 37.92 5.48 -1.29
N GLN A 515 39.00 4.75 -1.62
CA GLN A 515 39.88 4.15 -0.63
C GLN A 515 40.55 5.20 0.26
N GLU A 516 41.03 6.31 -0.33
CA GLU A 516 41.59 7.43 0.44
C GLU A 516 40.55 8.06 1.37
N ALA A 517 39.29 8.22 0.89
CA ALA A 517 38.22 8.73 1.72
C ALA A 517 37.87 7.78 2.88
N ILE A 518 37.88 6.46 2.67
CA ILE A 518 37.69 5.44 3.70
C ILE A 518 38.82 5.50 4.74
N GLU A 519 40.08 5.66 4.29
CA GLU A 519 41.22 5.81 5.20
C GLU A 519 41.09 7.04 6.12
N ARG A 520 40.60 8.16 5.59
CA ARG A 520 40.31 9.35 6.38
C ARG A 520 39.13 9.13 7.34
N LEU A 521 38.07 8.44 6.85
CA LEU A 521 36.85 8.18 7.63
C LEU A 521 37.12 7.30 8.86
N ARG A 522 38.02 6.30 8.77
CA ARG A 522 38.35 5.36 9.86
C ARG A 522 39.23 5.93 10.95
N LYS A 523 39.96 7.05 10.70
CA LYS A 523 40.87 7.64 11.69
C LYS A 523 40.11 7.99 12.98
N ASN A 524 40.70 7.54 14.12
CA ASN A 524 40.18 7.78 15.47
C ASN A 524 38.77 7.20 15.70
N ARG A 525 38.35 6.18 14.96
CA ARG A 525 37.05 5.51 15.10
C ARG A 525 37.24 4.00 15.17
N THR A 526 36.35 3.35 15.90
CA THR A 526 36.25 1.89 15.84
C THR A 526 35.58 1.49 14.55
N ALA A 527 36.23 0.68 13.72
CA ALA A 527 35.70 0.34 12.40
C ALA A 527 35.49 -1.18 12.25
N ILE A 528 34.31 -1.55 11.78
CA ILE A 528 33.99 -2.90 11.31
C ILE A 528 33.84 -2.83 9.80
N ILE A 529 34.66 -3.56 9.08
CA ILE A 529 34.68 -3.58 7.62
C ILE A 529 34.33 -4.97 7.13
N ILE A 530 33.22 -5.11 6.40
CA ILE A 530 32.93 -6.33 5.64
C ILE A 530 33.69 -6.22 4.33
N ALA A 531 34.79 -6.97 4.24
CA ALA A 531 35.78 -6.78 3.17
C ALA A 531 35.70 -7.91 2.14
N HIS A 532 35.68 -7.50 0.87
CA HIS A 532 35.80 -8.39 -0.30
C HIS A 532 37.02 -8.05 -1.15
N ARG A 533 37.83 -7.02 -0.78
CA ARG A 533 39.03 -6.61 -1.50
C ARG A 533 40.27 -6.69 -0.62
N LEU A 534 41.38 -7.14 -1.22
CA LEU A 534 42.63 -7.35 -0.54
C LEU A 534 43.22 -6.05 0.04
N SER A 535 43.08 -4.93 -0.68
CA SER A 535 43.54 -3.61 -0.23
C SER A 535 42.91 -3.20 1.11
N THR A 536 41.62 -3.42 1.25
CA THR A 536 40.86 -3.11 2.47
C THR A 536 41.24 -4.06 3.63
N ILE A 537 41.45 -5.34 3.32
CA ILE A 537 41.82 -6.38 4.31
C ILE A 537 43.23 -6.13 4.87
N ARG A 538 44.18 -5.78 4.02
CA ARG A 538 45.59 -5.56 4.43
C ARG A 538 45.77 -4.40 5.39
N ASN A 539 44.93 -3.39 5.29
CA ASN A 539 45.03 -2.17 6.08
C ASN A 539 44.22 -2.25 7.39
N ALA A 540 43.58 -3.37 7.72
CA ALA A 540 42.90 -3.59 8.98
C ALA A 540 43.93 -3.96 10.09
N ASP A 541 43.67 -3.48 11.32
CA ASP A 541 44.48 -3.83 12.48
C ASP A 541 44.37 -5.32 12.82
N ARG A 542 43.15 -5.86 12.63
CA ARG A 542 42.86 -7.27 12.84
C ARG A 542 41.85 -7.78 11.80
N ILE A 543 42.10 -8.99 11.34
CA ILE A 543 41.25 -9.73 10.44
C ILE A 543 40.58 -10.84 11.23
N VAL A 544 39.26 -11.00 11.04
CA VAL A 544 38.44 -12.06 11.64
C VAL A 544 37.84 -12.88 10.50
N VAL A 545 38.20 -14.14 10.43
CA VAL A 545 37.69 -15.09 9.44
C VAL A 545 36.48 -15.82 10.00
N LEU A 546 35.40 -15.75 9.26
CA LEU A 546 34.11 -16.34 9.63
C LEU A 546 33.77 -17.52 8.72
N GLU A 547 33.44 -18.65 9.32
CA GLU A 547 32.88 -19.81 8.65
C GLU A 547 31.63 -20.28 9.42
N LYS A 548 30.50 -20.35 8.73
CA LYS A 548 29.22 -20.83 9.31
C LYS A 548 28.87 -20.21 10.67
N GLY A 549 29.03 -18.88 10.78
CA GLY A 549 28.68 -18.13 11.99
C GLY A 549 29.67 -18.24 13.15
N LYS A 550 30.87 -18.81 12.94
CA LYS A 550 31.91 -18.96 13.95
C LYS A 550 33.21 -18.32 13.49
N ILE A 551 33.99 -17.80 14.44
CA ILE A 551 35.33 -17.30 14.17
C ILE A 551 36.26 -18.49 14.11
N VAL A 552 36.92 -18.72 12.95
CA VAL A 552 37.87 -19.81 12.75
C VAL A 552 39.33 -19.32 12.88
N GLU A 553 39.57 -18.08 12.46
CA GLU A 553 40.89 -17.45 12.58
C GLU A 553 40.77 -15.97 12.94
N SER A 554 41.72 -15.45 13.70
CA SER A 554 41.85 -14.04 14.00
C SER A 554 43.32 -13.67 14.15
N GLY A 555 43.71 -12.52 13.58
CA GLY A 555 45.07 -12.02 13.64
C GLY A 555 45.34 -10.95 12.59
N SER A 556 46.57 -10.46 12.52
CA SER A 556 47.03 -9.55 11.46
C SER A 556 47.21 -10.27 10.12
N HIS A 557 47.23 -9.52 9.02
CA HIS A 557 47.46 -10.06 7.68
C HIS A 557 48.70 -10.95 7.60
N ALA A 558 49.83 -10.48 8.18
CA ALA A 558 51.08 -11.20 8.16
C ALA A 558 51.05 -12.50 8.98
N GLU A 559 50.39 -12.50 10.15
CA GLU A 559 50.25 -13.68 11.01
C GLU A 559 49.38 -14.76 10.34
N LEU A 560 48.21 -14.36 9.77
CA LEU A 560 47.30 -15.31 9.15
C LEU A 560 47.86 -15.93 7.88
N LEU A 561 48.65 -15.18 7.09
CA LEU A 561 49.37 -15.72 5.94
C LEU A 561 50.42 -16.78 6.35
N LYS A 562 51.16 -16.53 7.44
CA LYS A 562 52.15 -17.50 7.94
C LYS A 562 51.52 -18.79 8.46
N ARG A 563 50.29 -18.71 9.01
CA ARG A 563 49.55 -19.88 9.49
C ARG A 563 49.06 -20.81 8.37
N GLY A 564 48.87 -20.29 7.13
CA GLY A 564 48.45 -21.09 5.99
C GLY A 564 47.07 -21.72 6.11
N GLY A 565 46.19 -21.15 6.96
CA GLY A 565 44.85 -21.67 7.29
C GLY A 565 43.76 -21.23 6.33
N SER A 566 42.55 -21.05 6.86
CA SER A 566 41.35 -20.64 6.10
C SER A 566 41.53 -19.28 5.41
N TYR A 567 42.24 -18.34 6.05
CA TYR A 567 42.57 -17.06 5.45
C TYR A 567 43.38 -17.20 4.16
N ALA A 568 44.48 -17.98 4.20
CA ALA A 568 45.34 -18.19 3.04
C ALA A 568 44.60 -18.88 1.88
N LYS A 569 43.70 -19.83 2.20
CA LYS A 569 42.87 -20.51 1.21
C LYS A 569 41.87 -19.56 0.55
N LEU A 570 41.20 -18.69 1.32
CA LEU A 570 40.27 -17.69 0.80
C LEU A 570 40.96 -16.72 -0.17
N LEU A 571 42.18 -16.31 0.13
CA LEU A 571 42.98 -15.46 -0.77
C LEU A 571 43.38 -16.14 -2.08
N GLN A 572 43.56 -17.47 -2.08
CA GLN A 572 43.88 -18.24 -3.28
C GLN A 572 42.65 -18.56 -4.15
N GLN A 573 41.51 -18.78 -3.54
CA GLN A 573 40.26 -19.18 -4.22
C GLN A 573 39.49 -17.99 -4.80
N THR A 574 39.58 -16.82 -4.19
CA THR A 574 38.94 -15.62 -4.70
C THR A 574 40.05 -14.76 -5.31
N PRO A 575 40.02 -14.44 -6.63
CA PRO A 575 40.84 -13.37 -7.16
C PRO A 575 40.35 -12.07 -6.53
N ILE A 576 40.88 -11.80 -5.34
CA ILE A 576 40.67 -10.54 -4.62
C ILE A 576 41.58 -9.54 -5.31
N THR A 577 41.11 -9.02 -6.47
CA THR A 577 41.77 -7.98 -7.27
C THR A 577 41.63 -6.62 -6.60
#